data_9f435738a7bf5f53a9a5b2b783f0af3d
#
_entry.id   9f435738a7bf5f53a9a5b2b783f0af3d
#
_cell.length_a   1.000
_cell.length_b   1.000
_cell.length_c   1.000
_cell.angle_alpha   90.00
_cell.angle_beta   90.00
_cell.angle_gamma   90.00
#
_symmetry.space_group_name_H-M   'P 1'
#
loop_
_entity.id
_entity.type
_entity.pdbx_description
1 polymer ?
#
loop_
_entity_poly.entity_id
_entity_poly.type
_entity_poly.pdbx_seq_one_letter_code
_entity_poly.pdbx_strand_id
1 'polypeptide(L)'
;MKKREEEINKSMLEYLILKKYTNSISPFLQDTGLKQSDASTGNKLEKKWGTLLSLQKKISDLESEVKQLKEDLENGGKGLSDTAKKEAESMGLPKSVAKATLKGHRQGITCLCFHPFYKRLASGSDDASIIIWECDEFTEERSLKAHSDSINCLKFDNNGKYLASCSSDLSIKIWNFDTMTVYRTLNGHEHTVSCVEFTPDGNFIYSCSRDHMIKYWDINNGSCKNTLKGHDEWVRGISLNMKGDLLASSSDDEKIFIWQTGTNTVQHELYGHSNKIESIIFLKNEKSIYTVYTSDYSAENKFGNQQGENGMNDLEKINQKILQKQELLKAKDKVNKEYLISASRDKSIKLWDAIGGVCIFTFTGHDNWVRSLCEHPNGKYIVSCSDDKSIRIWDLKTGLCQKKLLNSHEKFVVTVAMSPKCKLLASGSNDLTIKIWDCS
;
A
#
# COMPACT_ATOMS: atom_id res chain seq x y z
N MET A 1 -12.75 44.18 -10.83
CA MET A 1 -11.36 44.51 -11.21
C MET A 1 -10.82 45.70 -10.45
N LYS A 2 -11.43 46.90 -10.49
CA LYS A 2 -10.93 48.13 -9.83
C LYS A 2 -10.57 47.98 -8.34
N LYS A 3 -11.41 47.34 -7.50
CA LYS A 3 -11.09 47.11 -6.06
C LYS A 3 -9.82 46.28 -5.82
N ARG A 4 -9.56 45.33 -6.70
CA ARG A 4 -8.39 44.43 -6.61
C ARG A 4 -7.10 45.15 -7.01
N GLU A 5 -7.22 46.05 -7.95
CA GLU A 5 -6.14 46.92 -8.44
C GLU A 5 -5.75 47.94 -7.38
N GLU A 6 -6.73 48.55 -6.70
CA GLU A 6 -6.48 49.44 -5.55
C GLU A 6 -5.79 48.73 -4.37
N GLU A 7 -6.18 47.49 -4.05
CA GLU A 7 -5.51 46.71 -3.00
C GLU A 7 -4.07 46.35 -3.36
N ILE A 8 -3.80 46.02 -4.63
CA ILE A 8 -2.44 45.72 -5.13
C ILE A 8 -1.59 46.99 -5.04
N ASN A 9 -2.10 48.13 -5.49
CA ASN A 9 -1.39 49.40 -5.47
C ASN A 9 -1.09 49.88 -4.03
N LYS A 10 -2.02 49.71 -3.10
CA LYS A 10 -1.78 49.98 -1.66
C LYS A 10 -0.68 49.09 -1.08
N SER A 11 -0.67 47.83 -1.45
CA SER A 11 0.35 46.87 -0.99
C SER A 11 1.73 47.17 -1.59
N MET A 12 1.77 47.64 -2.83
CA MET A 12 2.99 48.03 -3.52
C MET A 12 3.60 49.31 -2.93
N LEU A 13 2.74 50.27 -2.58
CA LEU A 13 3.15 51.51 -1.86
C LEU A 13 3.77 51.16 -0.51
N GLU A 14 3.16 50.26 0.26
CA GLU A 14 3.69 49.76 1.54
C GLU A 14 5.10 49.20 1.38
N TYR A 15 5.31 48.33 0.34
CA TYR A 15 6.61 47.76 0.05
C TYR A 15 7.68 48.81 -0.27
N LEU A 16 7.35 49.83 -1.10
CA LEU A 16 8.26 50.88 -1.46
C LEU A 16 8.68 51.72 -0.24
N ILE A 17 7.76 51.99 0.69
CA ILE A 17 8.02 52.71 1.94
C ILE A 17 8.91 51.86 2.87
N LEU A 18 8.57 50.59 3.08
CA LEU A 18 9.33 49.65 3.93
C LEU A 18 10.77 49.47 3.49
N LYS A 19 11.00 49.39 2.17
CA LYS A 19 12.36 49.22 1.60
C LYS A 19 13.10 50.54 1.40
N LYS A 20 12.48 51.69 1.79
CA LYS A 20 13.07 53.05 1.68
C LYS A 20 13.45 53.42 0.23
N TYR A 21 12.66 52.98 -0.77
CA TYR A 21 12.84 53.38 -2.16
C TYR A 21 12.25 54.78 -2.40
N THR A 22 12.82 55.80 -1.75
CA THR A 22 12.32 57.17 -1.73
C THR A 22 12.11 57.77 -3.12
N ASN A 23 13.01 57.47 -4.07
CA ASN A 23 12.93 57.98 -5.44
C ASN A 23 11.77 57.40 -6.26
N SER A 24 11.24 56.26 -5.87
CA SER A 24 10.16 55.56 -6.59
C SER A 24 8.76 55.85 -5.99
N ILE A 25 8.71 56.37 -4.78
CA ILE A 25 7.45 56.64 -4.08
C ILE A 25 6.68 57.80 -4.73
N SER A 26 7.35 58.92 -5.03
CA SER A 26 6.71 60.12 -5.58
C SER A 26 6.09 59.86 -6.97
N PRO A 27 6.78 59.25 -7.94
CA PRO A 27 6.16 58.89 -9.22
C PRO A 27 5.01 57.89 -9.05
N PHE A 28 5.15 56.88 -8.19
CA PHE A 28 4.11 55.88 -7.97
C PHE A 28 2.83 56.46 -7.36
N LEU A 29 2.93 57.46 -6.47
CA LEU A 29 1.80 58.17 -5.91
C LEU A 29 1.08 59.01 -6.97
N GLN A 30 1.82 59.66 -7.90
CA GLN A 30 1.24 60.41 -9.00
C GLN A 30 0.47 59.52 -9.98
N ASP A 31 1.03 58.34 -10.33
CA ASP A 31 0.39 57.43 -11.28
C ASP A 31 -0.84 56.72 -10.71
N THR A 32 -0.83 56.40 -9.43
CA THR A 32 -1.92 55.64 -8.78
C THR A 32 -2.98 56.51 -8.10
N GLY A 33 -2.71 57.80 -7.88
CA GLY A 33 -3.60 58.75 -7.16
C GLY A 33 -3.75 58.44 -5.65
N LEU A 34 -2.90 57.58 -5.10
CA LEU A 34 -2.90 57.20 -3.68
C LEU A 34 -2.14 58.25 -2.83
N LYS A 35 -2.51 58.34 -1.55
CA LYS A 35 -1.76 59.14 -0.57
C LYS A 35 -0.83 58.26 0.25
N GLN A 36 0.26 58.81 0.74
CA GLN A 36 1.22 58.06 1.56
C GLN A 36 0.59 57.48 2.84
N SER A 37 -0.49 58.11 3.35
CA SER A 37 -1.32 57.61 4.45
C SER A 37 -2.14 56.39 4.15
N ASP A 38 -2.30 56.01 2.86
CA ASP A 38 -3.11 54.89 2.42
C ASP A 38 -2.34 53.57 2.46
N ALA A 39 -1.04 53.59 2.80
CA ALA A 39 -0.24 52.40 3.03
C ALA A 39 -0.77 51.62 4.24
N SER A 40 -1.12 50.39 4.03
CA SER A 40 -1.59 49.51 5.12
C SER A 40 -0.41 49.13 6.03
N THR A 41 -0.60 49.26 7.35
CA THR A 41 0.43 48.94 8.34
C THR A 41 0.55 47.43 8.58
N GLY A 42 1.14 46.72 7.69
CA GLY A 42 1.41 45.33 7.97
C GLY A 42 2.07 44.55 6.81
N ASN A 43 3.23 43.99 6.99
CA ASN A 43 4.08 43.22 6.07
C ASN A 43 3.35 42.21 5.12
N LYS A 44 2.16 42.58 4.63
CA LYS A 44 1.32 41.72 3.79
C LYS A 44 1.98 41.41 2.45
N LEU A 45 2.69 42.39 1.87
CA LEU A 45 3.33 42.20 0.58
C LEU A 45 4.58 41.33 0.69
N GLU A 46 5.40 41.50 1.71
CA GLU A 46 6.58 40.62 1.94
C GLU A 46 6.16 39.17 2.21
N LYS A 47 5.10 38.95 2.98
CA LYS A 47 4.54 37.61 3.19
C LYS A 47 3.99 37.01 1.90
N LYS A 48 3.21 37.80 1.12
CA LYS A 48 2.69 37.33 -0.17
C LYS A 48 3.80 37.13 -1.20
N TRP A 49 4.83 37.95 -1.22
CA TRP A 49 5.97 37.84 -2.11
C TRP A 49 6.85 36.64 -1.73
N GLY A 50 7.06 36.40 -0.45
CA GLY A 50 7.74 35.21 0.05
C GLY A 50 7.01 33.91 -0.33
N THR A 51 5.67 33.90 -0.18
CA THR A 51 4.85 32.75 -0.63
C THR A 51 4.86 32.59 -2.16
N LEU A 52 4.86 33.68 -2.91
CA LEU A 52 4.89 33.66 -4.37
C LEU A 52 6.23 33.15 -4.89
N LEU A 53 7.35 33.57 -4.31
CA LEU A 53 8.69 33.05 -4.61
C LEU A 53 8.82 31.57 -4.24
N SER A 54 8.26 31.15 -3.10
CA SER A 54 8.26 29.72 -2.72
C SER A 54 7.41 28.87 -3.66
N LEU A 55 6.28 29.41 -4.12
CA LEU A 55 5.43 28.78 -5.12
C LEU A 55 6.09 28.74 -6.50
N GLN A 56 6.76 29.81 -6.93
CA GLN A 56 7.53 29.81 -8.18
C GLN A 56 8.68 28.79 -8.14
N LYS A 57 9.37 28.67 -7.01
CA LYS A 57 10.39 27.64 -6.84
C LYS A 57 9.80 26.26 -6.92
N LYS A 58 8.66 26.03 -6.23
CA LYS A 58 7.93 24.74 -6.34
C LYS A 58 7.46 24.44 -7.77
N ILE A 59 6.99 25.44 -8.51
CA ILE A 59 6.60 25.27 -9.93
C ILE A 59 7.81 24.88 -10.77
N SER A 60 8.94 25.56 -10.61
CA SER A 60 10.18 25.26 -11.33
C SER A 60 10.70 23.86 -10.99
N ASP A 61 10.63 23.44 -9.72
CA ASP A 61 11.04 22.12 -9.27
C ASP A 61 10.10 21.04 -9.88
N LEU A 62 8.78 21.29 -9.89
CA LEU A 62 7.79 20.40 -10.51
C LEU A 62 7.91 20.36 -12.04
N GLU A 63 8.20 21.47 -12.70
CA GLU A 63 8.46 21.51 -14.15
C GLU A 63 9.70 20.71 -14.53
N SER A 64 10.76 20.77 -13.71
CA SER A 64 11.96 19.95 -13.91
C SER A 64 11.67 18.47 -13.69
N GLU A 65 10.86 18.13 -12.70
CA GLU A 65 10.43 16.75 -12.42
C GLU A 65 9.53 16.20 -13.53
N VAL A 66 8.58 17.01 -14.04
CA VAL A 66 7.74 16.66 -15.19
C VAL A 66 8.55 16.47 -16.47
N LYS A 67 9.57 17.30 -16.67
CA LYS A 67 10.49 17.15 -17.82
C LYS A 67 11.27 15.86 -17.73
N GLN A 68 11.79 15.53 -16.55
CA GLN A 68 12.53 14.31 -16.29
C GLN A 68 11.65 13.06 -16.46
N LEU A 69 10.39 13.13 -15.97
CA LEU A 69 9.39 12.09 -16.14
C LEU A 69 8.97 11.89 -17.61
N LYS A 70 8.93 12.95 -18.41
CA LYS A 70 8.65 12.85 -19.86
C LYS A 70 9.82 12.22 -20.61
N GLU A 71 11.06 12.62 -20.31
CA GLU A 71 12.26 12.01 -20.88
C GLU A 71 12.37 10.51 -20.52
N ASP A 72 12.00 10.14 -19.28
CA ASP A 72 11.94 8.74 -18.82
C ASP A 72 10.83 7.93 -19.51
N LEU A 73 9.69 8.55 -19.81
CA LEU A 73 8.58 7.94 -20.58
C LEU A 73 8.95 7.73 -22.05
N GLU A 74 9.62 8.71 -22.69
CA GLU A 74 10.10 8.62 -24.06
C GLU A 74 11.21 7.57 -24.20
N ASN A 75 12.04 7.36 -23.17
CA ASN A 75 13.08 6.34 -23.10
C ASN A 75 12.55 4.94 -22.70
N GLY A 76 11.25 4.69 -22.79
CA GLY A 76 10.62 3.38 -22.60
C GLY A 76 10.46 2.94 -21.14
N GLY A 77 10.34 3.88 -20.21
CA GLY A 77 9.92 3.60 -18.82
C GLY A 77 10.93 2.82 -17.96
N LYS A 78 12.16 2.61 -18.44
CA LYS A 78 13.20 1.87 -17.71
C LYS A 78 13.80 2.65 -16.54
N GLY A 79 13.87 3.97 -16.63
CA GLY A 79 14.54 4.82 -15.63
C GLY A 79 13.75 4.94 -14.31
N LEU A 80 12.43 5.10 -14.37
CA LEU A 80 11.57 5.20 -13.18
C LEU A 80 11.57 3.90 -12.35
N SER A 81 11.68 2.74 -13.01
CA SER A 81 11.75 1.47 -12.32
C SER A 81 13.06 1.28 -11.56
N ASP A 82 14.15 1.87 -12.03
CA ASP A 82 15.47 1.64 -11.45
C ASP A 82 15.77 2.58 -10.27
N THR A 83 15.30 3.82 -10.28
CA THR A 83 15.40 4.73 -9.13
C THR A 83 14.49 4.27 -7.98
N ALA A 84 13.24 3.93 -8.28
CA ALA A 84 12.32 3.39 -7.28
C ALA A 84 12.81 2.05 -6.71
N LYS A 85 13.43 1.19 -7.53
CA LYS A 85 14.07 -0.06 -7.07
C LYS A 85 15.28 0.21 -6.17
N LYS A 86 16.15 1.16 -6.52
CA LYS A 86 17.30 1.55 -5.69
C LYS A 86 16.86 2.13 -4.35
N GLU A 87 15.84 2.96 -4.34
CA GLU A 87 15.25 3.49 -3.09
C GLU A 87 14.65 2.38 -2.23
N ALA A 88 13.89 1.46 -2.84
CA ALA A 88 13.33 0.30 -2.15
C ALA A 88 14.43 -0.64 -1.61
N GLU A 89 15.48 -0.90 -2.39
CA GLU A 89 16.63 -1.71 -1.96
C GLU A 89 17.41 -1.07 -0.80
N SER A 90 17.42 0.26 -0.70
CA SER A 90 18.06 1.01 0.37
C SER A 90 17.22 1.09 1.66
N MET A 91 15.97 0.61 1.64
CA MET A 91 15.10 0.64 2.80
C MET A 91 15.50 -0.42 3.81
N GLY A 92 15.78 0.03 5.04
CA GLY A 92 16.15 -0.83 6.17
C GLY A 92 14.96 -1.41 6.91
N LEU A 93 15.25 -2.16 7.98
CA LEU A 93 14.21 -2.67 8.87
C LEU A 93 13.73 -1.57 9.83
N PRO A 94 12.45 -1.56 10.23
CA PRO A 94 11.90 -0.55 11.13
C PRO A 94 12.67 -0.49 12.45
N LYS A 95 12.98 0.72 12.93
CA LYS A 95 13.65 0.94 14.22
C LYS A 95 12.77 0.45 15.36
N SER A 96 13.37 0.14 16.51
CA SER A 96 12.65 -0.43 17.67
C SER A 96 11.79 0.61 18.40
N VAL A 97 12.04 1.90 18.19
CA VAL A 97 11.29 3.00 18.79
C VAL A 97 10.45 3.67 17.71
N ALA A 98 9.19 3.92 18.02
CA ALA A 98 8.32 4.65 17.12
C ALA A 98 8.81 6.09 16.95
N LYS A 99 8.83 6.56 15.70
CA LYS A 99 9.22 7.93 15.33
C LYS A 99 8.16 8.94 15.73
N ALA A 100 6.90 8.58 15.57
CA ALA A 100 5.76 9.40 15.92
C ALA A 100 4.56 8.54 16.35
N THR A 101 3.66 9.15 17.12
CA THR A 101 2.37 8.55 17.49
C THR A 101 1.26 9.54 17.11
N LEU A 102 0.41 9.14 16.18
CA LEU A 102 -0.70 9.94 15.68
C LEU A 102 -1.95 9.64 16.49
N LYS A 103 -2.64 10.68 16.92
CA LYS A 103 -3.89 10.61 17.69
C LYS A 103 -4.92 11.52 17.05
N GLY A 104 -6.13 11.01 16.78
CA GLY A 104 -7.20 11.79 16.16
C GLY A 104 -8.50 10.97 16.07
N HIS A 105 -8.41 9.67 15.86
CA HIS A 105 -9.56 8.79 15.87
C HIS A 105 -10.15 8.59 17.27
N ARG A 106 -11.46 8.36 17.31
CA ARG A 106 -12.23 8.19 18.56
C ARG A 106 -12.45 6.74 18.92
N GLN A 107 -12.23 5.82 17.99
CA GLN A 107 -12.34 4.37 18.17
C GLN A 107 -11.14 3.65 17.54
N GLY A 108 -11.13 2.32 17.57
CA GLY A 108 -10.04 1.49 17.08
C GLY A 108 -9.68 1.77 15.61
N ILE A 109 -8.41 1.70 15.30
CA ILE A 109 -7.92 1.81 13.91
C ILE A 109 -8.10 0.44 13.25
N THR A 110 -8.83 0.40 12.15
CA THR A 110 -9.14 -0.83 11.42
C THR A 110 -8.23 -1.06 10.23
N CYS A 111 -7.88 0.01 9.51
CA CYS A 111 -7.11 -0.08 8.27
C CYS A 111 -6.22 1.14 8.04
N LEU A 112 -5.12 0.92 7.33
CA LEU A 112 -4.12 1.91 6.95
C LEU A 112 -3.72 1.71 5.50
N CYS A 113 -3.51 2.81 4.77
CA CYS A 113 -3.00 2.76 3.41
C CYS A 113 -2.16 4.01 3.11
N PHE A 114 -0.93 3.82 2.62
CA PHE A 114 -0.11 4.93 2.14
C PHE A 114 -0.49 5.31 0.72
N HIS A 115 -0.41 6.60 0.42
CA HIS A 115 -0.53 7.10 -0.94
C HIS A 115 0.68 6.62 -1.78
N PRO A 116 0.47 6.18 -3.06
CA PRO A 116 1.56 5.62 -3.85
C PRO A 116 2.67 6.62 -4.20
N PHE A 117 2.36 7.91 -4.30
CA PHE A 117 3.31 8.95 -4.72
C PHE A 117 3.56 10.02 -3.68
N TYR A 118 2.55 10.44 -2.94
CA TYR A 118 2.68 11.49 -1.94
C TYR A 118 3.00 10.93 -0.56
N LYS A 119 3.67 11.71 0.26
CA LYS A 119 3.98 11.38 1.65
C LYS A 119 2.74 11.53 2.55
N ARG A 120 1.69 10.80 2.21
CA ARG A 120 0.41 10.81 2.90
C ARG A 120 -0.01 9.41 3.31
N LEU A 121 -0.63 9.34 4.47
CA LEU A 121 -1.20 8.12 5.03
C LEU A 121 -2.70 8.34 5.22
N ALA A 122 -3.51 7.39 4.76
CA ALA A 122 -4.93 7.32 5.07
C ALA A 122 -5.16 6.28 6.16
N SER A 123 -5.98 6.61 7.14
CA SER A 123 -6.41 5.71 8.21
C SER A 123 -7.93 5.64 8.28
N GLY A 124 -8.47 4.44 8.44
CA GLY A 124 -9.87 4.18 8.70
C GLY A 124 -10.07 3.62 10.10
N SER A 125 -11.24 3.88 10.68
CA SER A 125 -11.54 3.53 12.05
C SER A 125 -12.98 3.04 12.23
N ASP A 126 -13.21 2.38 13.35
CA ASP A 126 -14.56 2.04 13.84
C ASP A 126 -15.43 3.27 14.12
N ASP A 127 -14.84 4.49 14.20
CA ASP A 127 -15.56 5.75 14.35
C ASP A 127 -16.22 6.26 13.06
N ALA A 128 -16.22 5.45 11.99
CA ALA A 128 -16.76 5.75 10.67
C ALA A 128 -16.04 6.91 9.94
N SER A 129 -14.88 7.35 10.41
CA SER A 129 -14.11 8.42 9.81
C SER A 129 -12.84 7.91 9.12
N ILE A 130 -12.44 8.62 8.05
CA ILE A 130 -11.13 8.48 7.43
C ILE A 130 -10.34 9.72 7.76
N ILE A 131 -9.11 9.57 8.24
CA ILE A 131 -8.20 10.69 8.47
C ILE A 131 -7.02 10.56 7.52
N ILE A 132 -6.70 11.67 6.85
CA ILE A 132 -5.52 11.80 6.02
C ILE A 132 -4.45 12.51 6.83
N TRP A 133 -3.25 11.91 6.89
CA TRP A 133 -2.11 12.38 7.66
C TRP A 133 -0.97 12.78 6.73
N GLU A 134 -0.33 13.89 7.03
CA GLU A 134 0.94 14.25 6.41
C GLU A 134 2.10 13.53 7.11
N CYS A 135 3.01 12.90 6.33
CA CYS A 135 4.08 12.07 6.86
C CYS A 135 5.39 12.81 7.15
N ASP A 136 5.52 14.08 6.79
CA ASP A 136 6.71 14.88 7.11
C ASP A 136 6.58 15.51 8.52
N GLU A 137 5.43 16.12 8.83
CA GLU A 137 5.14 16.77 10.11
C GLU A 137 4.33 15.87 11.06
N PHE A 138 3.81 14.74 10.57
CA PHE A 138 2.96 13.81 11.34
C PHE A 138 1.69 14.46 11.90
N THR A 139 1.08 15.34 11.11
CA THR A 139 -0.14 16.08 11.47
C THR A 139 -1.36 15.58 10.69
N GLU A 140 -2.54 15.78 11.26
CA GLU A 140 -3.80 15.56 10.57
C GLU A 140 -3.99 16.66 9.49
N GLU A 141 -4.06 16.23 8.21
CA GLU A 141 -4.35 17.14 7.10
C GLU A 141 -5.86 17.30 6.94
N ARG A 142 -6.60 16.22 7.00
CA ARG A 142 -8.06 16.24 6.78
C ARG A 142 -8.76 15.02 7.37
N SER A 143 -9.99 15.25 7.88
CA SER A 143 -10.92 14.19 8.28
C SER A 143 -12.08 14.12 7.29
N LEU A 144 -12.36 12.92 6.77
CA LEU A 144 -13.43 12.64 5.82
C LEU A 144 -14.52 11.83 6.53
N LYS A 145 -15.75 12.32 6.51
CA LYS A 145 -16.91 11.71 7.15
C LYS A 145 -18.03 11.54 6.12
N ALA A 146 -18.26 10.33 5.68
CA ALA A 146 -19.36 10.02 4.78
C ALA A 146 -19.93 8.61 4.99
N HIS A 147 -19.20 7.74 5.69
CA HIS A 147 -19.76 6.47 6.14
C HIS A 147 -20.56 6.63 7.44
N SER A 148 -21.56 5.78 7.62
CA SER A 148 -22.40 5.77 8.81
C SER A 148 -21.98 4.72 9.84
N ASP A 149 -21.05 3.84 9.49
CA ASP A 149 -20.55 2.75 10.34
C ASP A 149 -19.06 2.51 10.08
N SER A 150 -18.45 1.60 10.85
CA SER A 150 -17.03 1.23 10.83
C SER A 150 -16.46 1.09 9.43
N ILE A 151 -15.26 1.64 9.21
CA ILE A 151 -14.51 1.49 7.98
C ILE A 151 -13.62 0.25 8.11
N ASN A 152 -13.73 -0.70 7.20
CA ASN A 152 -13.03 -1.98 7.30
C ASN A 152 -11.74 -2.03 6.46
N CYS A 153 -11.73 -1.38 5.29
CA CYS A 153 -10.56 -1.35 4.42
C CYS A 153 -10.46 -0.03 3.65
N LEU A 154 -9.21 0.38 3.40
CA LEU A 154 -8.83 1.51 2.57
C LEU A 154 -7.80 1.06 1.55
N LYS A 155 -7.95 1.48 0.28
CA LYS A 155 -6.97 1.23 -0.78
C LYS A 155 -6.89 2.42 -1.72
N PHE A 156 -5.67 2.81 -2.09
CA PHE A 156 -5.45 3.73 -3.20
C PHE A 156 -5.38 2.97 -4.52
N ASP A 157 -5.80 3.62 -5.58
CA ASP A 157 -5.48 3.16 -6.93
C ASP A 157 -3.99 3.34 -7.24
N ASN A 158 -3.48 2.66 -8.25
CA ASN A 158 -2.06 2.72 -8.61
C ASN A 158 -1.60 4.13 -9.03
N ASN A 159 -2.52 4.96 -9.51
CA ASN A 159 -2.24 6.33 -9.93
C ASN A 159 -2.36 7.35 -8.79
N GLY A 160 -2.82 6.94 -7.61
CA GLY A 160 -3.04 7.82 -6.46
C GLY A 160 -4.19 8.82 -6.63
N LYS A 161 -4.98 8.72 -7.70
CA LYS A 161 -6.10 9.62 -7.98
C LYS A 161 -7.33 9.32 -7.13
N TYR A 162 -7.58 8.03 -6.88
CA TYR A 162 -8.74 7.57 -6.14
C TYR A 162 -8.33 6.84 -4.87
N LEU A 163 -9.11 7.07 -3.82
CA LEU A 163 -9.10 6.27 -2.59
C LEU A 163 -10.42 5.53 -2.51
N ALA A 164 -10.39 4.21 -2.33
CA ALA A 164 -11.58 3.43 -2.02
C ALA A 164 -11.67 3.16 -0.52
N SER A 165 -12.85 3.26 0.03
CA SER A 165 -13.19 2.86 1.40
C SER A 165 -14.37 1.91 1.38
N CYS A 166 -14.33 0.86 2.19
CA CYS A 166 -15.47 0.01 2.42
C CYS A 166 -15.86 -0.02 3.90
N SER A 167 -17.13 -0.22 4.16
CA SER A 167 -17.69 -0.05 5.49
C SER A 167 -18.71 -1.13 5.88
N SER A 168 -18.95 -1.19 7.16
CA SER A 168 -20.05 -1.97 7.74
C SER A 168 -21.43 -1.41 7.40
N ASP A 169 -21.50 -0.18 6.85
CA ASP A 169 -22.71 0.43 6.31
C ASP A 169 -23.14 -0.17 4.94
N LEU A 170 -22.54 -1.27 4.51
CA LEU A 170 -22.79 -2.03 3.28
C LEU A 170 -22.36 -1.30 2.01
N SER A 171 -21.79 -0.12 2.12
CA SER A 171 -21.39 0.70 0.97
C SER A 171 -19.87 0.71 0.75
N ILE A 172 -19.48 0.96 -0.50
CA ILE A 172 -18.13 1.27 -0.88
C ILE A 172 -18.15 2.70 -1.43
N LYS A 173 -17.23 3.54 -0.98
CA LYS A 173 -17.09 4.91 -1.48
C LYS A 173 -15.75 5.08 -2.17
N ILE A 174 -15.82 5.65 -3.35
CA ILE A 174 -14.65 6.06 -4.13
C ILE A 174 -14.48 7.56 -3.94
N TRP A 175 -13.34 7.98 -3.43
CA TRP A 175 -13.01 9.37 -3.18
C TRP A 175 -12.06 9.86 -4.26
N ASN A 176 -12.30 11.04 -4.79
CA ASN A 176 -11.29 11.76 -5.56
C ASN A 176 -10.30 12.37 -4.56
N PHE A 177 -9.03 11.98 -4.64
CA PHE A 177 -8.03 12.39 -3.66
C PHE A 177 -7.64 13.87 -3.78
N ASP A 178 -7.65 14.45 -4.99
CA ASP A 178 -7.30 15.85 -5.20
C ASP A 178 -8.34 16.80 -4.61
N THR A 179 -9.63 16.46 -4.74
CA THR A 179 -10.75 17.28 -4.25
C THR A 179 -11.19 16.88 -2.83
N MET A 180 -10.78 15.70 -2.35
CA MET A 180 -11.19 15.09 -1.08
C MET A 180 -12.71 14.96 -0.96
N THR A 181 -13.38 14.65 -2.07
CA THR A 181 -14.84 14.46 -2.15
C THR A 181 -15.20 13.07 -2.63
N VAL A 182 -16.39 12.60 -2.26
CA VAL A 182 -16.91 11.31 -2.76
C VAL A 182 -17.19 11.44 -4.26
N TYR A 183 -16.46 10.67 -5.06
CA TYR A 183 -16.68 10.56 -6.50
C TYR A 183 -17.84 9.62 -6.83
N ARG A 184 -17.90 8.46 -6.15
CA ARG A 184 -18.95 7.44 -6.34
C ARG A 184 -19.25 6.71 -5.04
N THR A 185 -20.51 6.24 -4.93
CA THR A 185 -20.92 5.27 -3.91
C THR A 185 -21.44 4.03 -4.62
N LEU A 186 -20.90 2.87 -4.26
CA LEU A 186 -21.27 1.57 -4.81
C LEU A 186 -22.08 0.83 -3.75
N ASN A 187 -23.31 0.50 -4.09
CA ASN A 187 -24.25 -0.21 -3.22
C ASN A 187 -24.66 -1.52 -3.89
N GLY A 188 -24.85 -2.58 -3.09
CA GLY A 188 -25.33 -3.85 -3.61
C GLY A 188 -24.81 -5.08 -2.89
N HIS A 189 -23.90 -4.94 -1.91
CA HIS A 189 -23.64 -5.99 -0.94
C HIS A 189 -24.78 -6.04 0.08
N GLU A 190 -25.11 -7.25 0.52
CA GLU A 190 -26.19 -7.50 1.47
C GLU A 190 -25.71 -7.55 2.93
N HIS A 191 -24.38 -7.56 3.13
CA HIS A 191 -23.76 -7.55 4.44
C HIS A 191 -22.49 -6.66 4.43
N THR A 192 -21.89 -6.49 5.60
CA THR A 192 -20.63 -5.72 5.81
C THR A 192 -19.58 -6.00 4.71
N VAL A 193 -19.08 -4.94 4.08
CA VAL A 193 -17.99 -5.05 3.12
C VAL A 193 -16.67 -5.10 3.88
N SER A 194 -15.91 -6.18 3.67
CA SER A 194 -14.69 -6.46 4.45
C SER A 194 -13.43 -5.86 3.82
N CYS A 195 -13.29 -5.99 2.50
CA CYS A 195 -12.10 -5.53 1.79
C CYS A 195 -12.42 -5.06 0.37
N VAL A 196 -11.56 -4.18 -0.16
CA VAL A 196 -11.62 -3.67 -1.54
C VAL A 196 -10.23 -3.69 -2.15
N GLU A 197 -10.15 -3.90 -3.47
CA GLU A 197 -8.89 -3.88 -4.22
C GLU A 197 -9.13 -3.33 -5.63
N PHE A 198 -8.32 -2.35 -6.07
CA PHE A 198 -8.39 -1.81 -7.41
C PHE A 198 -7.73 -2.75 -8.42
N THR A 199 -8.26 -2.78 -9.63
CA THR A 199 -7.54 -3.39 -10.76
C THR A 199 -6.30 -2.55 -11.12
N PRO A 200 -5.26 -3.16 -11.70
CA PRO A 200 -4.02 -2.44 -12.03
C PRO A 200 -4.21 -1.24 -12.96
N ASP A 201 -5.24 -1.26 -13.81
CA ASP A 201 -5.63 -0.18 -14.72
C ASP A 201 -6.42 0.96 -14.06
N GLY A 202 -6.87 0.76 -12.80
CA GLY A 202 -7.62 1.75 -12.03
C GLY A 202 -9.06 2.01 -12.49
N ASN A 203 -9.59 1.24 -13.46
CA ASN A 203 -10.94 1.44 -13.99
C ASN A 203 -12.00 0.65 -13.23
N PHE A 204 -11.60 -0.42 -12.56
CA PHE A 204 -12.48 -1.32 -11.86
C PHE A 204 -12.02 -1.57 -10.43
N ILE A 205 -12.92 -2.08 -9.61
CA ILE A 205 -12.64 -2.46 -8.22
C ILE A 205 -13.32 -3.80 -7.90
N TYR A 206 -12.62 -4.63 -7.17
CA TYR A 206 -13.18 -5.80 -6.52
C TYR A 206 -13.51 -5.47 -5.07
N SER A 207 -14.57 -6.06 -4.56
CA SER A 207 -14.94 -5.99 -3.15
C SER A 207 -15.37 -7.35 -2.64
N CYS A 208 -15.09 -7.63 -1.38
CA CYS A 208 -15.58 -8.82 -0.71
C CYS A 208 -16.36 -8.47 0.55
N SER A 209 -17.28 -9.34 0.92
CA SER A 209 -18.22 -9.07 2.00
C SER A 209 -18.51 -10.31 2.84
N ARG A 210 -19.11 -10.07 4.00
CA ARG A 210 -19.69 -11.10 4.86
C ARG A 210 -20.96 -11.72 4.28
N ASP A 211 -21.44 -11.25 3.11
CA ASP A 211 -22.48 -11.91 2.31
C ASP A 211 -21.96 -13.11 1.50
N HIS A 212 -20.72 -13.53 1.73
CA HIS A 212 -20.00 -14.65 1.09
C HIS A 212 -19.65 -14.37 -0.39
N MET A 213 -19.91 -13.14 -0.88
CA MET A 213 -19.74 -12.78 -2.27
C MET A 213 -18.52 -11.89 -2.48
N ILE A 214 -17.96 -12.00 -3.69
CA ILE A 214 -17.02 -11.02 -4.22
C ILE A 214 -17.69 -10.36 -5.42
N LYS A 215 -17.68 -9.03 -5.45
CA LYS A 215 -18.31 -8.26 -6.53
C LYS A 215 -17.25 -7.46 -7.31
N TYR A 216 -17.48 -7.34 -8.61
CA TYR A 216 -16.65 -6.62 -9.56
C TYR A 216 -17.42 -5.41 -10.09
N TRP A 217 -16.86 -4.21 -9.91
CA TRP A 217 -17.53 -2.95 -10.16
C TRP A 217 -16.77 -2.10 -11.16
N ASP A 218 -17.51 -1.41 -12.01
CA ASP A 218 -17.00 -0.34 -12.87
C ASP A 218 -17.08 0.99 -12.12
N ILE A 219 -15.93 1.65 -11.94
CA ILE A 219 -15.82 2.89 -11.18
C ILE A 219 -16.53 4.05 -11.90
N ASN A 220 -16.49 4.08 -13.24
CA ASN A 220 -17.00 5.20 -14.00
C ASN A 220 -18.53 5.31 -13.94
N ASN A 221 -19.22 4.18 -14.05
CA ASN A 221 -20.69 4.15 -14.02
C ASN A 221 -21.28 3.66 -12.68
N GLY A 222 -20.46 3.10 -11.79
CA GLY A 222 -20.90 2.59 -10.49
C GLY A 222 -21.66 1.27 -10.55
N SER A 223 -21.69 0.56 -11.69
CA SER A 223 -22.44 -0.69 -11.84
C SER A 223 -21.63 -1.90 -11.42
N CYS A 224 -22.30 -2.86 -10.76
CA CYS A 224 -21.77 -4.19 -10.54
C CYS A 224 -21.77 -4.96 -11.87
N LYS A 225 -20.59 -5.35 -12.35
CA LYS A 225 -20.43 -6.10 -13.60
C LYS A 225 -20.59 -7.59 -13.38
N ASN A 226 -20.09 -8.09 -12.25
CA ASN A 226 -20.12 -9.51 -11.93
C ASN A 226 -20.14 -9.76 -10.43
N THR A 227 -20.60 -10.97 -10.06
CA THR A 227 -20.59 -11.47 -8.68
C THR A 227 -20.01 -12.87 -8.67
N LEU A 228 -18.91 -13.06 -7.97
CA LEU A 228 -18.23 -14.35 -7.79
C LEU A 228 -18.80 -15.02 -6.53
N LYS A 229 -19.20 -16.28 -6.68
CA LYS A 229 -19.76 -17.12 -5.62
C LYS A 229 -18.90 -18.38 -5.49
N GLY A 230 -18.58 -18.75 -4.24
CA GLY A 230 -17.76 -19.94 -4.00
C GLY A 230 -17.46 -20.18 -2.54
N HIS A 231 -17.21 -19.10 -1.76
CA HIS A 231 -17.01 -19.23 -0.32
C HIS A 231 -18.31 -19.58 0.42
N ASP A 232 -18.20 -20.44 1.42
CA ASP A 232 -19.31 -20.89 2.26
C ASP A 232 -19.54 -19.96 3.47
N GLU A 233 -18.52 -19.15 3.81
CA GLU A 233 -18.49 -18.26 4.95
C GLU A 233 -18.02 -16.86 4.56
N TRP A 234 -17.87 -15.94 5.54
CA TRP A 234 -17.50 -14.54 5.34
C TRP A 234 -16.18 -14.39 4.60
N VAL A 235 -16.17 -13.64 3.51
CA VAL A 235 -14.94 -13.30 2.79
C VAL A 235 -14.29 -12.09 3.48
N ARG A 236 -13.05 -12.29 3.98
CA ARG A 236 -12.33 -11.32 4.80
C ARG A 236 -11.40 -10.43 4.00
N GLY A 237 -10.68 -11.02 3.07
CA GLY A 237 -9.65 -10.32 2.32
C GLY A 237 -9.61 -10.74 0.87
N ILE A 238 -9.21 -9.81 0.02
CA ILE A 238 -8.93 -10.03 -1.39
C ILE A 238 -7.62 -9.35 -1.77
N SER A 239 -6.94 -9.91 -2.75
CA SER A 239 -5.75 -9.32 -3.35
C SER A 239 -5.66 -9.70 -4.81
N LEU A 240 -5.23 -8.75 -5.66
CA LEU A 240 -4.94 -8.97 -7.07
C LEU A 240 -3.44 -9.08 -7.29
N ASN A 241 -3.03 -9.91 -8.24
CA ASN A 241 -1.65 -9.92 -8.70
C ASN A 241 -1.35 -8.68 -9.57
N MET A 242 -0.07 -8.41 -9.84
CA MET A 242 0.37 -7.23 -10.60
C MET A 242 -0.18 -7.15 -12.01
N LYS A 243 -0.51 -8.30 -12.63
CA LYS A 243 -1.08 -8.37 -13.98
C LYS A 243 -2.58 -8.15 -13.98
N GLY A 244 -3.26 -8.37 -12.86
CA GLY A 244 -4.70 -8.30 -12.73
C GLY A 244 -5.44 -9.53 -13.30
N ASP A 245 -4.71 -10.60 -13.63
CA ASP A 245 -5.29 -11.84 -14.18
C ASP A 245 -5.68 -12.86 -13.11
N LEU A 246 -5.11 -12.75 -11.90
CA LEU A 246 -5.43 -13.59 -10.75
C LEU A 246 -5.92 -12.75 -9.57
N LEU A 247 -7.04 -13.19 -8.99
CA LEU A 247 -7.57 -12.67 -7.75
C LEU A 247 -7.49 -13.77 -6.69
N ALA A 248 -6.95 -13.45 -5.52
CA ALA A 248 -7.00 -14.32 -4.35
C ALA A 248 -8.04 -13.81 -3.37
N SER A 249 -8.79 -14.71 -2.75
CA SER A 249 -9.73 -14.39 -1.69
C SER A 249 -9.54 -15.31 -0.48
N SER A 250 -9.68 -14.74 0.72
CA SER A 250 -9.57 -15.45 1.99
C SER A 250 -10.86 -15.34 2.79
N SER A 251 -11.22 -16.40 3.51
CA SER A 251 -12.52 -16.50 4.18
C SER A 251 -12.43 -17.11 5.59
N ASP A 252 -13.55 -17.00 6.30
CA ASP A 252 -13.81 -17.67 7.55
C ASP A 252 -13.97 -19.18 7.40
N ASP A 253 -14.17 -19.68 6.16
CA ASP A 253 -14.21 -21.11 5.82
C ASP A 253 -12.82 -21.79 5.82
N GLU A 254 -11.77 -21.05 6.24
CA GLU A 254 -10.37 -21.52 6.33
C GLU A 254 -9.72 -21.80 4.97
N LYS A 255 -10.41 -21.47 3.86
CA LYS A 255 -9.96 -21.67 2.48
C LYS A 255 -9.46 -20.36 1.86
N ILE A 256 -8.59 -20.52 0.87
CA ILE A 256 -8.22 -19.46 -0.06
C ILE A 256 -8.63 -19.90 -1.45
N PHE A 257 -9.34 -19.07 -2.18
CA PHE A 257 -9.63 -19.30 -3.59
C PHE A 257 -8.76 -18.42 -4.47
N ILE A 258 -8.23 -19.03 -5.53
CA ILE A 258 -7.56 -18.32 -6.62
C ILE A 258 -8.51 -18.31 -7.80
N TRP A 259 -8.90 -17.11 -8.20
CA TRP A 259 -9.84 -16.86 -9.30
C TRP A 259 -9.08 -16.39 -10.53
N GLN A 260 -9.45 -16.90 -11.69
CA GLN A 260 -9.05 -16.33 -12.98
C GLN A 260 -10.00 -15.18 -13.32
N THR A 261 -9.50 -13.93 -13.35
CA THR A 261 -10.35 -12.75 -13.52
C THR A 261 -11.03 -12.67 -14.90
N GLY A 262 -10.38 -13.17 -15.96
CA GLY A 262 -10.93 -13.16 -17.31
C GLY A 262 -12.14 -14.09 -17.51
N THR A 263 -12.20 -15.21 -16.78
CA THR A 263 -13.29 -16.21 -16.85
C THR A 263 -14.20 -16.18 -15.64
N ASN A 264 -13.78 -15.52 -14.55
CA ASN A 264 -14.46 -15.50 -13.25
C ASN A 264 -14.68 -16.90 -12.64
N THR A 265 -13.77 -17.82 -12.90
CA THR A 265 -13.80 -19.19 -12.39
C THR A 265 -12.72 -19.42 -11.34
N VAL A 266 -13.00 -20.29 -10.38
CA VAL A 266 -11.99 -20.76 -9.40
C VAL A 266 -10.97 -21.62 -10.13
N GLN A 267 -9.69 -21.24 -10.05
CA GLN A 267 -8.58 -22.01 -10.59
C GLN A 267 -8.04 -23.00 -9.55
N HIS A 268 -7.89 -22.56 -8.32
CA HIS A 268 -7.40 -23.36 -7.21
C HIS A 268 -8.15 -23.06 -5.92
N GLU A 269 -8.33 -24.11 -5.12
CA GLU A 269 -8.75 -24.01 -3.72
C GLU A 269 -7.56 -24.44 -2.85
N LEU A 270 -7.09 -23.54 -1.98
CA LEU A 270 -5.93 -23.79 -1.13
C LEU A 270 -6.40 -24.11 0.29
N TYR A 271 -5.92 -25.22 0.80
CA TYR A 271 -6.22 -25.73 2.14
C TYR A 271 -4.95 -25.77 2.98
N GLY A 272 -5.07 -25.54 4.30
CA GLY A 272 -3.94 -25.71 5.19
C GLY A 272 -3.94 -24.82 6.41
N HIS A 273 -4.69 -23.72 6.43
CA HIS A 273 -5.00 -23.01 7.69
C HIS A 273 -6.04 -23.80 8.49
N SER A 274 -5.91 -23.76 9.81
CA SER A 274 -6.83 -24.43 10.76
C SER A 274 -7.77 -23.46 11.47
N ASN A 275 -7.86 -22.21 10.99
CA ASN A 275 -8.77 -21.19 11.50
C ASN A 275 -8.94 -20.08 10.43
N LYS A 276 -9.88 -19.18 10.67
CA LYS A 276 -10.23 -18.03 9.83
C LYS A 276 -9.00 -17.27 9.31
N ILE A 277 -9.04 -16.89 8.04
CA ILE A 277 -7.95 -16.19 7.38
C ILE A 277 -8.30 -14.71 7.31
N GLU A 278 -7.54 -13.86 8.03
CA GLU A 278 -7.84 -12.43 8.19
C GLU A 278 -7.31 -11.56 7.04
N SER A 279 -6.14 -11.91 6.50
CA SER A 279 -5.46 -11.08 5.49
C SER A 279 -4.75 -11.92 4.45
N ILE A 280 -4.75 -11.42 3.22
CA ILE A 280 -4.11 -12.07 2.08
C ILE A 280 -3.48 -11.01 1.17
N ILE A 281 -2.28 -11.26 0.67
CA ILE A 281 -1.58 -10.38 -0.26
C ILE A 281 -0.84 -11.17 -1.32
N PHE A 282 -0.90 -10.74 -2.59
CA PHE A 282 0.05 -11.15 -3.61
C PHE A 282 1.38 -10.41 -3.43
N LEU A 283 2.49 -11.11 -3.61
CA LEU A 283 3.81 -10.50 -3.59
C LEU A 283 4.11 -9.83 -4.92
N LYS A 284 4.62 -8.59 -4.86
CA LYS A 284 4.95 -7.79 -6.03
C LYS A 284 6.35 -8.08 -6.58
N ASN A 285 7.27 -8.55 -5.73
CA ASN A 285 8.67 -8.80 -6.05
C ASN A 285 9.04 -10.28 -5.96
N GLU A 286 8.90 -11.00 -7.04
CA GLU A 286 9.10 -12.46 -7.12
C GLU A 286 10.57 -12.91 -7.01
N LYS A 287 11.52 -12.03 -7.35
CA LYS A 287 12.94 -12.40 -7.54
C LYS A 287 13.64 -12.91 -6.28
N SER A 288 13.17 -12.54 -5.09
CA SER A 288 13.81 -12.90 -3.81
C SER A 288 13.52 -14.34 -3.37
N ILE A 289 12.44 -14.94 -3.84
CA ILE A 289 11.91 -16.23 -3.37
C ILE A 289 12.55 -17.40 -4.13
N TYR A 290 13.02 -17.16 -5.35
CA TYR A 290 13.46 -18.19 -6.31
C TYR A 290 14.60 -19.10 -5.87
N THR A 291 15.44 -18.70 -4.91
CA THR A 291 16.72 -19.38 -4.70
C THR A 291 16.76 -20.39 -3.57
N VAL A 292 15.75 -20.45 -2.69
CA VAL A 292 15.85 -21.26 -1.45
C VAL A 292 14.93 -22.47 -1.43
N TYR A 293 13.70 -22.31 -1.87
CA TYR A 293 12.72 -23.41 -1.76
C TYR A 293 12.82 -24.45 -2.88
N THR A 294 13.59 -24.17 -3.95
CA THR A 294 13.89 -25.16 -5.00
C THR A 294 15.08 -26.05 -4.67
N SER A 295 15.95 -25.69 -3.70
CA SER A 295 17.11 -26.48 -3.31
C SER A 295 16.76 -27.59 -2.31
N ASP A 296 15.73 -27.42 -1.46
CA ASP A 296 15.43 -28.36 -0.40
C ASP A 296 14.53 -29.53 -0.85
N TYR A 297 13.73 -29.34 -1.91
CA TYR A 297 12.97 -30.45 -2.50
C TYR A 297 13.83 -31.52 -3.15
N SER A 298 15.14 -31.23 -3.39
CA SER A 298 16.11 -32.18 -3.87
C SER A 298 16.92 -32.86 -2.77
N ALA A 299 16.83 -32.42 -1.51
CA ALA A 299 17.64 -32.93 -0.39
C ALA A 299 16.95 -34.06 0.39
N GLU A 300 15.61 -34.08 0.47
CA GLU A 300 14.89 -35.13 1.23
C GLU A 300 14.84 -36.49 0.56
N ASN A 301 15.21 -36.61 -0.74
CA ASN A 301 15.30 -37.88 -1.45
C ASN A 301 16.69 -38.55 -1.41
N LYS A 302 17.61 -38.09 -0.55
CA LYS A 302 18.97 -38.68 -0.47
C LYS A 302 19.25 -39.59 0.74
N PHE A 303 18.27 -39.96 1.52
CA PHE A 303 18.47 -40.99 2.56
C PHE A 303 17.65 -42.22 2.28
N GLY A 304 18.24 -43.14 1.55
CA GLY A 304 17.73 -44.48 1.37
C GLY A 304 18.54 -45.31 0.38
N ASN A 305 19.53 -46.06 0.92
CA ASN A 305 20.11 -47.33 0.45
C ASN A 305 21.40 -47.35 -0.38
N GLN A 306 22.42 -47.78 0.37
CA GLN A 306 23.19 -49.04 0.23
C GLN A 306 24.03 -49.25 -1.03
N GLN A 307 25.30 -49.37 -0.75
CA GLN A 307 26.41 -50.16 -1.29
C GLN A 307 26.11 -51.08 -2.47
N GLY A 308 26.88 -50.88 -3.53
CA GLY A 308 27.04 -51.82 -4.65
C GLY A 308 28.07 -51.29 -5.62
N GLU A 309 29.29 -51.81 -5.54
CA GLU A 309 30.38 -51.55 -6.47
C GLU A 309 30.01 -52.03 -7.88
N ASN A 310 30.14 -51.11 -8.86
CA ASN A 310 30.63 -51.30 -10.22
C ASN A 310 29.98 -50.26 -11.16
N GLY A 311 30.80 -49.35 -11.70
CA GLY A 311 30.40 -48.59 -12.87
C GLY A 311 30.68 -47.08 -12.81
N MET A 312 31.93 -46.67 -12.97
CA MET A 312 32.29 -45.25 -13.14
C MET A 312 31.60 -44.61 -14.38
N ASN A 313 31.15 -45.40 -15.37
CA ASN A 313 30.43 -44.95 -16.56
C ASN A 313 28.92 -44.66 -16.34
N ASP A 314 28.32 -45.23 -15.31
CA ASP A 314 26.89 -45.02 -15.06
C ASP A 314 26.64 -43.77 -14.19
N LEU A 315 27.57 -43.41 -13.33
CA LEU A 315 27.53 -42.16 -12.54
C LEU A 315 27.63 -40.91 -13.43
N GLU A 316 28.47 -40.92 -14.48
CA GLU A 316 28.53 -39.80 -15.44
C GLU A 316 27.25 -39.67 -16.26
N LYS A 317 26.65 -40.77 -16.69
CA LYS A 317 25.34 -40.81 -17.39
C LYS A 317 24.21 -40.34 -16.48
N ILE A 318 24.22 -40.73 -15.21
CA ILE A 318 23.27 -40.25 -14.20
C ILE A 318 23.47 -38.78 -13.94
N ASN A 319 24.70 -38.30 -13.78
CA ASN A 319 24.99 -36.86 -13.61
C ASN A 319 24.62 -36.02 -14.85
N GLN A 320 24.85 -36.52 -16.07
CA GLN A 320 24.37 -35.85 -17.28
C GLN A 320 22.84 -35.80 -17.37
N LYS A 321 22.15 -36.87 -17.01
CA LYS A 321 20.68 -36.90 -16.95
C LYS A 321 20.14 -35.98 -15.84
N ILE A 322 20.82 -35.88 -14.72
CA ILE A 322 20.46 -34.94 -13.64
C ILE A 322 20.71 -33.49 -14.10
N LEU A 323 21.82 -33.18 -14.76
CA LEU A 323 22.09 -31.89 -15.34
C LEU A 323 21.08 -31.49 -16.43
N GLN A 324 20.77 -32.41 -17.38
CA GLN A 324 19.72 -32.18 -18.37
C GLN A 324 18.34 -31.99 -17.74
N LYS A 325 18.03 -32.77 -16.69
CA LYS A 325 16.76 -32.62 -15.96
C LYS A 325 16.73 -31.30 -15.16
N GLN A 326 17.87 -30.86 -14.63
CA GLN A 326 18.02 -29.55 -13.99
C GLN A 326 17.93 -28.40 -15.00
N GLU A 327 18.48 -28.53 -16.21
CA GLU A 327 18.32 -27.53 -17.27
C GLU A 327 16.90 -27.51 -17.85
N LEU A 328 16.24 -28.66 -17.97
CA LEU A 328 14.82 -28.75 -18.33
C LEU A 328 13.89 -28.20 -17.22
N LEU A 329 14.25 -28.36 -15.96
CA LEU A 329 13.56 -27.75 -14.83
C LEU A 329 13.82 -26.24 -14.81
N LYS A 330 15.05 -25.78 -15.02
CA LYS A 330 15.38 -24.35 -15.17
C LYS A 330 14.72 -23.71 -16.40
N ALA A 331 14.50 -24.46 -17.47
CA ALA A 331 13.75 -24.00 -18.65
C ALA A 331 12.24 -24.00 -18.41
N LYS A 332 11.70 -24.93 -17.61
CA LYS A 332 10.32 -24.91 -17.10
C LYS A 332 10.12 -23.87 -16.00
N ASP A 333 11.15 -23.50 -15.25
CA ASP A 333 11.14 -22.45 -14.22
C ASP A 333 11.07 -21.02 -14.79
N LYS A 334 11.09 -20.83 -16.11
CA LYS A 334 10.66 -19.60 -16.79
C LYS A 334 9.13 -19.43 -16.85
N VAL A 335 8.36 -20.38 -16.35
CA VAL A 335 6.92 -20.25 -16.19
C VAL A 335 6.66 -19.28 -15.02
N ASN A 336 5.91 -18.22 -15.31
CA ASN A 336 5.42 -17.22 -14.38
C ASN A 336 4.97 -17.86 -13.06
N LYS A 337 5.76 -17.69 -11.99
CA LYS A 337 5.33 -18.08 -10.64
C LYS A 337 4.71 -16.84 -9.98
N GLU A 338 3.60 -17.00 -9.36
CA GLU A 338 2.90 -15.95 -8.61
C GLU A 338 2.80 -16.41 -7.15
N TYR A 339 3.32 -15.62 -6.24
CA TYR A 339 3.37 -15.97 -4.82
C TYR A 339 2.35 -15.17 -4.02
N LEU A 340 1.75 -15.85 -3.08
CA LEU A 340 0.69 -15.34 -2.22
C LEU A 340 1.06 -15.59 -0.76
N ILE A 341 0.72 -14.65 0.13
CA ILE A 341 0.88 -14.80 1.57
C ILE A 341 -0.45 -14.58 2.25
N SER A 342 -0.76 -15.44 3.21
CA SER A 342 -1.96 -15.37 4.04
C SER A 342 -1.62 -15.34 5.52
N ALA A 343 -2.45 -14.62 6.29
CA ALA A 343 -2.40 -14.57 7.75
C ALA A 343 -3.71 -15.04 8.37
N SER A 344 -3.60 -15.84 9.42
CA SER A 344 -4.76 -16.50 10.02
C SER A 344 -4.81 -16.34 11.54
N ARG A 345 -6.00 -16.59 12.07
CA ARG A 345 -6.25 -16.74 13.50
C ARG A 345 -5.62 -18.00 14.09
N ASP A 346 -5.12 -18.93 13.27
CA ASP A 346 -4.30 -20.06 13.71
C ASP A 346 -2.89 -19.66 14.15
N LYS A 347 -2.58 -18.33 14.21
CA LYS A 347 -1.31 -17.71 14.60
C LYS A 347 -0.19 -17.92 13.59
N SER A 348 -0.46 -18.51 12.46
CA SER A 348 0.49 -18.76 11.39
C SER A 348 0.32 -17.80 10.21
N ILE A 349 1.39 -17.67 9.45
CA ILE A 349 1.43 -17.02 8.15
C ILE A 349 1.90 -18.07 7.16
N LYS A 350 1.27 -18.18 6.01
CA LYS A 350 1.64 -19.16 4.99
C LYS A 350 1.98 -18.51 3.67
N LEU A 351 3.03 -19.03 3.04
CA LEU A 351 3.47 -18.69 1.68
C LEU A 351 2.96 -19.77 0.73
N TRP A 352 2.34 -19.35 -0.37
CA TRP A 352 1.73 -20.23 -1.35
C TRP A 352 2.27 -19.93 -2.75
N ASP A 353 2.36 -20.97 -3.57
CA ASP A 353 2.44 -20.86 -5.03
C ASP A 353 1.00 -20.78 -5.56
N ALA A 354 0.59 -19.62 -6.05
CA ALA A 354 -0.78 -19.40 -6.53
C ALA A 354 -1.08 -20.15 -7.84
N ILE A 355 -0.06 -20.43 -8.67
CA ILE A 355 -0.23 -21.15 -9.93
C ILE A 355 -0.18 -22.66 -9.69
N GLY A 356 0.72 -23.10 -8.81
CA GLY A 356 0.84 -24.51 -8.44
C GLY A 356 -0.21 -25.00 -7.44
N GLY A 357 -0.91 -24.09 -6.76
CA GLY A 357 -1.94 -24.41 -5.78
C GLY A 357 -1.40 -25.07 -4.49
N VAL A 358 -0.14 -24.82 -4.13
CA VAL A 358 0.54 -25.49 -3.00
C VAL A 358 1.07 -24.55 -1.95
N CYS A 359 1.03 -24.97 -0.68
CA CYS A 359 1.70 -24.26 0.42
C CYS A 359 3.20 -24.56 0.35
N ILE A 360 4.01 -23.49 0.24
CA ILE A 360 5.47 -23.59 0.17
C ILE A 360 6.09 -23.58 1.56
N PHE A 361 5.63 -22.66 2.41
CA PHE A 361 6.24 -22.44 3.72
C PHE A 361 5.22 -21.91 4.74
N THR A 362 5.46 -22.24 6.02
CA THR A 362 4.65 -21.74 7.14
C THR A 362 5.54 -21.00 8.13
N PHE A 363 5.30 -19.71 8.31
CA PHE A 363 5.96 -18.90 9.34
C PHE A 363 5.19 -19.05 10.64
N THR A 364 5.88 -19.48 11.67
CA THR A 364 5.33 -19.66 13.01
C THR A 364 6.07 -18.78 14.02
N GLY A 365 5.35 -18.30 15.04
CA GLY A 365 5.98 -17.53 16.09
C GLY A 365 5.08 -16.52 16.78
N HIS A 366 4.02 -15.98 16.11
CA HIS A 366 3.03 -15.17 16.81
C HIS A 366 2.30 -15.98 17.88
N ASP A 367 2.02 -15.32 19.02
CA ASP A 367 1.36 -15.96 20.15
C ASP A 367 -0.16 -15.85 20.13
N ASN A 368 -0.69 -14.99 19.21
CA ASN A 368 -2.11 -14.77 19.01
C ASN A 368 -2.43 -14.54 17.52
N TRP A 369 -3.68 -14.24 17.19
CA TRP A 369 -4.20 -14.06 15.83
C TRP A 369 -3.36 -13.06 15.03
N VAL A 370 -3.00 -13.43 13.80
CA VAL A 370 -2.33 -12.52 12.86
C VAL A 370 -3.39 -11.80 12.06
N ARG A 371 -3.42 -10.47 12.18
CA ARG A 371 -4.50 -9.63 11.64
C ARG A 371 -4.23 -9.09 10.26
N SER A 372 -3.03 -8.60 10.03
CA SER A 372 -2.71 -7.92 8.77
C SER A 372 -1.28 -8.19 8.34
N LEU A 373 -1.08 -8.12 7.04
CA LEU A 373 0.19 -8.31 6.36
C LEU A 373 0.48 -7.13 5.46
N CYS A 374 1.75 -6.79 5.30
CA CYS A 374 2.21 -5.97 4.20
C CYS A 374 3.59 -6.45 3.71
N GLU A 375 3.83 -6.28 2.41
CA GLU A 375 5.12 -6.54 1.80
C GLU A 375 6.06 -5.36 2.06
N HIS A 376 7.31 -5.66 2.37
CA HIS A 376 8.35 -4.64 2.43
C HIS A 376 8.78 -4.25 1.00
N PRO A 377 8.94 -2.95 0.67
CA PRO A 377 9.22 -2.50 -0.70
C PRO A 377 10.45 -3.13 -1.36
N ASN A 378 11.43 -3.59 -0.57
CA ASN A 378 12.59 -4.29 -1.11
C ASN A 378 12.31 -5.73 -1.58
N GLY A 379 11.10 -6.25 -1.35
CA GLY A 379 10.69 -7.60 -1.73
C GLY A 379 11.36 -8.74 -0.97
N LYS A 380 12.20 -8.45 0.06
CA LYS A 380 12.90 -9.47 0.85
C LYS A 380 12.14 -9.86 2.10
N TYR A 381 11.33 -8.95 2.64
CA TYR A 381 10.67 -9.12 3.92
C TYR A 381 9.16 -8.93 3.80
N ILE A 382 8.45 -9.60 4.69
CA ILE A 382 7.05 -9.31 5.00
C ILE A 382 6.93 -8.82 6.43
N VAL A 383 5.95 -7.97 6.65
CA VAL A 383 5.63 -7.45 7.98
C VAL A 383 4.24 -7.94 8.36
N SER A 384 4.12 -8.45 9.56
CA SER A 384 2.85 -8.92 10.13
C SER A 384 2.56 -8.22 11.44
N CYS A 385 1.28 -8.05 11.75
CA CYS A 385 0.83 -7.61 13.06
C CYS A 385 -0.18 -8.57 13.66
N SER A 386 -0.26 -8.57 14.99
CA SER A 386 -1.04 -9.55 15.72
C SER A 386 -1.69 -8.99 16.97
N ASP A 387 -2.71 -9.72 17.44
CA ASP A 387 -3.35 -9.51 18.73
C ASP A 387 -2.41 -9.79 19.92
N ASP A 388 -1.20 -10.35 19.67
CA ASP A 388 -0.13 -10.45 20.67
C ASP A 388 0.59 -9.11 20.95
N LYS A 389 0.09 -7.99 20.38
CA LYS A 389 0.63 -6.63 20.49
C LYS A 389 2.01 -6.45 19.86
N SER A 390 2.44 -7.38 19.05
CA SER A 390 3.73 -7.32 18.36
C SER A 390 3.58 -7.11 16.87
N ILE A 391 4.60 -6.51 16.29
CA ILE A 391 4.83 -6.46 14.85
C ILE A 391 6.07 -7.29 14.58
N ARG A 392 6.01 -8.18 13.59
CA ARG A 392 7.14 -9.04 13.23
C ARG A 392 7.52 -8.86 11.79
N ILE A 393 8.82 -8.91 11.54
CA ILE A 393 9.41 -8.80 10.20
C ILE A 393 10.06 -10.14 9.90
N TRP A 394 9.64 -10.75 8.78
CA TRP A 394 10.06 -12.09 8.38
C TRP A 394 10.85 -11.99 7.07
N ASP A 395 11.94 -12.69 7.02
CA ASP A 395 12.73 -12.84 5.81
C ASP A 395 12.11 -13.94 4.93
N LEU A 396 11.69 -13.56 3.72
CA LEU A 396 11.09 -14.50 2.76
C LEU A 396 12.07 -15.58 2.29
N LYS A 397 13.37 -15.30 2.32
CA LYS A 397 14.40 -16.23 1.88
C LYS A 397 14.70 -17.31 2.90
N THR A 398 14.78 -16.93 4.18
CA THR A 398 15.19 -17.85 5.26
C THR A 398 14.01 -18.39 6.06
N GLY A 399 12.83 -17.80 5.92
CA GLY A 399 11.65 -18.10 6.72
C GLY A 399 11.75 -17.62 8.19
N LEU A 400 12.84 -16.95 8.56
CA LEU A 400 13.11 -16.57 9.95
C LEU A 400 12.56 -15.18 10.29
N CYS A 401 12.12 -15.02 11.53
CA CYS A 401 11.75 -13.73 12.07
C CYS A 401 13.03 -12.91 12.36
N GLN A 402 13.30 -11.93 11.50
CA GLN A 402 14.48 -11.06 11.60
C GLN A 402 14.36 -10.02 12.71
N LYS A 403 13.15 -9.51 12.94
CA LYS A 403 12.90 -8.48 13.94
C LYS A 403 11.53 -8.62 14.56
N LYS A 404 11.47 -8.35 15.87
CA LYS A 404 10.23 -8.29 16.64
C LYS A 404 10.13 -6.93 17.32
N LEU A 405 9.03 -6.22 17.09
CA LEU A 405 8.67 -5.03 17.83
C LEU A 405 7.64 -5.45 18.88
N LEU A 406 8.12 -5.80 20.06
CA LEU A 406 7.29 -6.26 21.18
C LEU A 406 6.63 -5.07 21.87
N ASN A 407 5.40 -5.25 22.36
CA ASN A 407 4.62 -4.20 23.00
C ASN A 407 4.58 -2.91 22.18
N SER A 408 4.48 -3.07 20.85
CA SER A 408 4.42 -1.95 19.91
C SER A 408 3.25 -1.02 20.21
N HIS A 409 2.14 -1.56 20.73
CA HIS A 409 0.93 -0.86 21.14
C HIS A 409 0.42 -1.37 22.48
N GLU A 410 -0.44 -0.59 23.15
CA GLU A 410 -1.05 -0.98 24.44
C GLU A 410 -2.12 -2.06 24.27
N LYS A 411 -2.82 -2.05 23.10
CA LYS A 411 -3.84 -3.05 22.74
C LYS A 411 -3.43 -3.80 21.46
N PHE A 412 -4.34 -4.58 20.89
CA PHE A 412 -4.15 -5.37 19.68
C PHE A 412 -3.71 -4.51 18.50
N VAL A 413 -2.76 -4.99 17.73
CA VAL A 413 -2.33 -4.35 16.48
C VAL A 413 -3.14 -4.96 15.35
N VAL A 414 -4.01 -4.15 14.76
CA VAL A 414 -5.01 -4.61 13.79
C VAL A 414 -4.50 -4.50 12.37
N THR A 415 -3.72 -3.47 12.07
CA THR A 415 -3.31 -3.16 10.71
C THR A 415 -1.88 -2.65 10.62
N VAL A 416 -1.21 -2.99 9.52
CA VAL A 416 0.12 -2.48 9.16
C VAL A 416 0.14 -2.08 7.69
N ALA A 417 0.89 -1.02 7.40
CA ALA A 417 1.12 -0.57 6.04
C ALA A 417 2.55 -0.06 5.88
N MET A 418 3.18 -0.37 4.74
CA MET A 418 4.50 0.16 4.36
C MET A 418 4.34 1.25 3.32
N SER A 419 5.11 2.32 3.49
CA SER A 419 5.16 3.37 2.49
C SER A 419 6.00 2.96 1.29
N PRO A 420 5.51 3.13 0.06
CA PRO A 420 6.32 2.85 -1.13
C PRO A 420 7.41 3.91 -1.38
N LYS A 421 7.21 5.14 -0.90
CA LYS A 421 8.11 6.29 -1.13
C LYS A 421 8.89 6.71 0.11
N CYS A 422 8.26 6.72 1.27
CA CYS A 422 8.90 7.09 2.52
C CYS A 422 9.44 5.83 3.18
N LYS A 423 10.60 5.89 3.80
CA LYS A 423 11.14 4.78 4.59
C LYS A 423 10.38 4.64 5.91
N LEU A 424 9.06 4.44 5.84
CA LEU A 424 8.17 4.42 6.99
C LEU A 424 7.28 3.17 6.97
N LEU A 425 7.12 2.58 8.15
CA LEU A 425 6.08 1.62 8.46
C LEU A 425 5.04 2.33 9.35
N ALA A 426 3.76 2.12 9.09
CA ALA A 426 2.68 2.55 9.96
C ALA A 426 1.98 1.32 10.56
N SER A 427 1.59 1.42 11.83
CA SER A 427 0.80 0.41 12.52
C SER A 427 -0.40 1.05 13.22
N GLY A 428 -1.57 0.45 13.08
CA GLY A 428 -2.81 0.90 13.70
C GLY A 428 -3.32 -0.11 14.73
N SER A 429 -3.89 0.39 15.81
CA SER A 429 -4.29 -0.41 16.95
C SER A 429 -5.67 -0.03 17.50
N ASN A 430 -6.23 -0.96 18.25
CA ASN A 430 -7.42 -0.72 19.07
C ASN A 430 -7.14 0.22 20.27
N ASP A 431 -5.89 0.66 20.48
CA ASP A 431 -5.54 1.70 21.46
C ASP A 431 -5.81 3.12 20.94
N LEU A 432 -6.48 3.25 19.78
CA LEU A 432 -6.85 4.50 19.10
C LEU A 432 -5.65 5.27 18.53
N THR A 433 -4.48 4.67 18.48
CA THR A 433 -3.27 5.31 17.99
C THR A 433 -2.75 4.66 16.71
N ILE A 434 -2.08 5.49 15.91
CA ILE A 434 -1.26 5.02 14.80
C ILE A 434 0.19 5.33 15.17
N LYS A 435 1.07 4.34 15.11
CA LYS A 435 2.49 4.53 15.31
C LYS A 435 3.25 4.44 14.00
N ILE A 436 4.19 5.36 13.84
CA ILE A 436 5.04 5.45 12.67
C ILE A 436 6.45 5.01 13.06
N TRP A 437 7.02 4.11 12.27
CA TRP A 437 8.33 3.51 12.49
C TRP A 437 9.25 3.88 11.34
N ASP A 438 10.44 4.35 11.66
CA ASP A 438 11.46 4.70 10.69
C ASP A 438 12.20 3.44 10.19
N CYS A 439 12.30 3.29 8.88
CA CYS A 439 12.97 2.19 8.18
C CYS A 439 14.24 2.67 7.43
N SER A 440 14.86 3.74 7.91
CA SER A 440 16.10 4.27 7.33
C SER A 440 17.34 3.48 7.79
#